data_b3ace0d7d563a8dfdf6185b3ac7db5de
#
_entry.id   b3ace0d7d563a8dfdf6185b3ac7db5de
#
_cell.length_a   1.000
_cell.length_b   1.000
_cell.length_c   1.000
_cell.angle_alpha   90.00
_cell.angle_beta   90.00
_cell.angle_gamma   90.00
#
_symmetry.space_group_name_H-M   'P 1'
#
loop_
_entity.id
_entity.type
_entity.pdbx_description
1 polymer ?
#
loop_
_entity_poly.entity_id
_entity_poly.type
_entity_poly.pdbx_seq_one_letter_code
_entity_poly.pdbx_strand_id
1 'polypeptide(L)'
;MKSIIITGGAGFIGSHVVRLFVNKYPDYRIINVDKLTYAGNLANLKDIEEKSNYRFVKADICDFDAMYALMQEEQVTGIIHL
;
A
#
# COMPACT_ATOMS: atom_id res chain seq x y z
N MET A 1 2.14 -13.13 9.91
CA MET A 1 2.56 -11.85 9.32
C MET A 1 1.41 -10.87 9.40
N LYS A 2 1.65 -9.68 9.93
CA LYS A 2 0.65 -8.63 9.96
C LYS A 2 0.57 -7.94 8.61
N SER A 3 -0.64 -7.58 8.19
CA SER A 3 -0.87 -6.89 6.93
C SER A 3 -1.43 -5.49 7.22
N ILE A 4 -0.82 -4.48 6.61
CA ILE A 4 -1.20 -3.08 6.77
C ILE A 4 -1.47 -2.49 5.40
N ILE A 5 -2.60 -1.81 5.26
CA ILE A 5 -2.91 -1.04 4.05
C ILE A 5 -2.44 0.39 4.26
N ILE A 6 -1.74 0.93 3.27
CA ILE A 6 -1.40 2.35 3.21
C ILE A 6 -2.11 2.92 1.98
N THR A 7 -3.03 3.86 2.19
CA THR A 7 -3.73 4.50 1.08
C THR A 7 -2.96 5.73 0.63
N GLY A 8 -2.99 6.00 -0.68
CA GLY A 8 -2.27 7.14 -1.23
C GLY A 8 -0.76 6.97 -1.25
N GLY A 9 -0.30 5.73 -1.23
CA GLY A 9 1.14 5.43 -1.12
C GLY A 9 1.96 5.71 -2.37
N ALA A 10 1.33 6.04 -3.50
CA ALA A 10 2.06 6.42 -4.72
C ALA A 10 2.34 7.92 -4.81
N GLY A 11 1.81 8.73 -3.90
CA GLY A 11 2.11 10.15 -3.83
C GLY A 11 3.48 10.42 -3.26
N PHE A 12 3.88 11.70 -3.27
CA PHE A 12 5.22 12.08 -2.83
C PHE A 12 5.48 11.70 -1.36
N ILE A 13 4.59 12.14 -0.47
CA ILE A 13 4.73 11.83 0.97
C ILE A 13 4.44 10.35 1.21
N GLY A 14 3.38 9.82 0.58
CA GLY A 14 2.98 8.43 0.75
C GLY A 14 4.06 7.44 0.35
N SER A 15 4.81 7.72 -0.71
CA SER A 15 5.88 6.84 -1.16
C SER A 15 6.99 6.71 -0.12
N HIS A 16 7.29 7.81 0.59
CA HIS A 16 8.28 7.75 1.68
C HIS A 16 7.78 6.90 2.85
N VAL A 17 6.50 7.01 3.17
CA VAL A 17 5.89 6.22 4.25
C VAL A 17 5.91 4.73 3.89
N VAL A 18 5.51 4.39 2.67
CA VAL A 18 5.52 3.00 2.19
C VAL A 18 6.94 2.43 2.24
N ARG A 19 7.91 3.17 1.72
CA ARG A 19 9.31 2.72 1.71
C ARG A 19 9.82 2.50 3.13
N LEU A 20 9.51 3.41 4.03
CA LEU A 20 9.92 3.29 5.42
C LEU A 20 9.37 2.00 6.04
N PHE A 21 8.08 1.74 5.86
CA PHE A 21 7.45 0.56 6.45
C PHE A 21 7.95 -0.74 5.83
N VAL A 22 8.11 -0.78 4.52
CA VAL A 22 8.59 -1.97 3.82
C VAL A 22 10.00 -2.35 4.29
N ASN A 23 10.86 -1.35 4.45
CA ASN A 23 12.26 -1.60 4.83
C ASN A 23 12.43 -1.84 6.33
N LYS A 24 11.65 -1.12 7.16
CA LYS A 24 11.81 -1.20 8.62
C LYS A 24 11.09 -2.39 9.23
N TYR A 25 10.01 -2.84 8.62
CA TYR A 25 9.18 -3.92 9.14
C TYR A 25 9.07 -5.07 8.14
N PRO A 26 10.16 -5.82 7.94
CA PRO A 26 10.15 -6.90 6.94
C PRO A 26 9.16 -8.03 7.28
N ASP A 27 8.74 -8.13 8.54
CA ASP A 27 7.74 -9.11 8.97
C ASP A 27 6.30 -8.66 8.72
N TYR A 28 6.12 -7.42 8.26
CA TYR A 28 4.79 -6.89 7.93
C TYR A 28 4.60 -6.92 6.43
N ARG A 29 3.39 -7.27 6.01
CA ARG A 29 3.01 -7.15 4.62
C ARG A 29 2.42 -5.76 4.41
N ILE A 30 3.02 -5.00 3.54
CA ILE A 30 2.62 -3.61 3.27
C ILE A 30 1.89 -3.58 1.93
N ILE A 31 0.63 -3.18 1.96
CA ILE A 31 -0.23 -3.12 0.79
C ILE A 31 -0.50 -1.66 0.47
N ASN A 32 0.05 -1.18 -0.63
CA ASN A 32 -0.16 0.19 -1.09
C ASN A 32 -1.39 0.22 -1.98
N VAL A 33 -2.43 0.92 -1.54
CA VAL A 33 -3.66 1.10 -2.32
C VAL A 33 -3.69 2.53 -2.83
N ASP A 34 -3.73 2.71 -4.14
CA ASP A 34 -3.74 4.03 -4.75
C ASP A 34 -4.56 3.99 -6.04
N LYS A 35 -5.33 5.02 -6.25
CA LYS A 35 -6.16 5.19 -7.44
C LYS A 35 -5.37 5.71 -8.64
N LEU A 36 -4.23 6.36 -8.37
CA LEU A 36 -3.35 6.95 -9.39
C LEU A 36 -4.02 8.03 -10.26
N THR A 37 -4.97 8.79 -9.69
CA THR A 37 -5.70 9.83 -10.42
C THR A 37 -5.11 11.22 -10.25
N TYR A 38 -4.05 11.35 -9.46
CA TYR A 38 -3.36 12.62 -9.22
C TYR A 38 -1.88 12.43 -9.58
N ALA A 39 -1.01 13.26 -9.06
CA ALA A 39 0.43 13.19 -9.35
C ALA A 39 1.13 11.95 -8.77
N GLY A 40 0.38 10.92 -8.40
CA GLY A 40 0.94 9.66 -7.94
C GLY A 40 1.71 8.94 -9.04
N ASN A 41 2.87 8.41 -8.69
CA ASN A 41 3.74 7.76 -9.65
C ASN A 41 4.42 6.55 -9.03
N LEU A 42 4.14 5.37 -9.59
CA LEU A 42 4.76 4.13 -9.10
C LEU A 42 6.28 4.12 -9.25
N ALA A 43 6.83 4.96 -10.12
CA ALA A 43 8.28 5.09 -10.24
C ALA A 43 8.93 5.55 -8.93
N ASN A 44 8.19 6.24 -8.06
CA ASN A 44 8.66 6.63 -6.73
C ASN A 44 8.92 5.43 -5.82
N LEU A 45 8.39 4.26 -6.16
CA LEU A 45 8.48 3.04 -5.35
C LEU A 45 9.26 1.94 -6.04
N LYS A 46 9.97 2.28 -7.12
CA LYS A 46 10.67 1.29 -7.94
C LYS A 46 11.71 0.51 -7.14
N ASP A 47 12.33 1.15 -6.17
CA ASP A 47 13.37 0.53 -5.34
C ASP A 47 12.83 -0.55 -4.40
N ILE A 48 11.51 -0.57 -4.16
CA ILE A 48 10.90 -1.55 -3.26
C ILE A 48 9.86 -2.44 -3.93
N GLU A 49 9.59 -2.23 -5.23
CA GLU A 49 8.48 -2.92 -5.90
C GLU A 49 8.64 -4.45 -5.94
N GLU A 50 9.85 -4.94 -5.85
CA GLU A 50 10.14 -6.37 -5.87
C GLU A 50 10.33 -6.98 -4.47
N LYS A 51 10.18 -6.20 -3.42
CA LYS A 51 10.27 -6.72 -2.06
C LYS A 51 9.11 -7.69 -1.79
N SER A 52 9.41 -8.82 -1.16
CA SER A 52 8.41 -9.86 -0.93
C SER A 52 7.29 -9.43 0.01
N ASN A 53 7.53 -8.42 0.85
CA ASN A 53 6.53 -7.90 1.79
C ASN A 53 5.78 -6.68 1.26
N TYR A 54 5.94 -6.35 -0.02
CA TYR A 54 5.25 -5.21 -0.65
C TYR A 54 4.26 -5.70 -1.70
N ARG A 55 3.07 -5.09 -1.72
CA ARG A 55 2.06 -5.33 -2.76
C ARG A 55 1.41 -4.00 -3.14
N PHE A 56 1.26 -3.75 -4.43
CA PHE A 56 0.50 -2.61 -4.94
C PHE A 56 -0.87 -3.06 -5.42
N VAL A 57 -1.91 -2.32 -5.05
CA VAL A 57 -3.26 -2.54 -5.55
C VAL A 57 -3.81 -1.20 -6.07
N LYS A 58 -4.14 -1.15 -7.35
CA LYS A 58 -4.79 0.02 -7.93
C LYS A 58 -6.28 -0.07 -7.66
N ALA A 59 -6.77 0.74 -6.74
CA ALA A 59 -8.17 0.75 -6.35
C ALA A 59 -8.57 2.09 -5.75
N ASP A 60 -9.86 2.40 -5.82
CA ASP A 60 -10.44 3.54 -5.13
C ASP A 60 -10.88 3.08 -3.74
N ILE A 61 -10.48 3.81 -2.71
CA ILE A 61 -10.88 3.48 -1.34
C ILE A 61 -12.39 3.57 -1.14
N CYS A 62 -13.10 4.28 -2.03
CA CYS A 62 -14.57 4.36 -2.03
C CYS A 62 -15.23 3.14 -2.65
N ASP A 63 -14.47 2.27 -3.28
CA ASP A 63 -14.98 1.00 -3.81
C ASP A 63 -15.01 -0.02 -2.67
N PHE A 64 -16.15 -0.09 -1.98
CA PHE A 64 -16.29 -0.93 -0.80
C PHE A 64 -16.10 -2.41 -1.10
N ASP A 65 -16.57 -2.88 -2.24
CA ASP A 65 -16.45 -4.29 -2.59
C ASP A 65 -14.99 -4.68 -2.78
N ALA A 66 -14.23 -3.84 -3.50
CA ALA A 66 -12.81 -4.09 -3.73
C ALA A 66 -12.02 -4.03 -2.43
N MET A 67 -12.31 -3.04 -1.58
CA MET A 67 -11.61 -2.88 -0.29
C MET A 67 -11.96 -4.02 0.67
N TYR A 68 -13.21 -4.42 0.72
CA TYR A 68 -13.64 -5.52 1.57
C TYR A 68 -12.93 -6.83 1.16
N ALA A 69 -12.92 -7.13 -0.13
CA ALA A 69 -12.26 -8.33 -0.64
C ALA A 69 -10.76 -8.32 -0.32
N LEU A 70 -10.11 -7.17 -0.48
CA LEU A 70 -8.69 -7.02 -0.17
C LEU A 70 -8.41 -7.24 1.31
N MET A 71 -9.23 -6.66 2.19
CA MET A 71 -9.08 -6.82 3.63
C MET A 71 -9.22 -8.27 4.06
N GLN A 72 -10.17 -8.99 3.45
CA GLN A 72 -10.37 -10.41 3.74
C GLN A 72 -9.21 -11.25 3.21
N GLU A 73 -8.80 -11.02 1.97
CA GLU A 73 -7.74 -11.77 1.32
C GLU A 73 -6.42 -11.66 2.08
N GLU A 74 -6.07 -10.44 2.49
CA GLU A 74 -4.79 -10.15 3.13
C GLU A 74 -4.86 -10.19 4.66
N GLN A 75 -6.05 -10.39 5.23
CA GLN A 75 -6.24 -10.38 6.68
C GLN A 75 -5.66 -9.11 7.33
N VAL A 76 -6.09 -7.97 6.80
CA VAL A 76 -5.56 -6.66 7.18
C VAL A 76 -5.84 -6.34 8.65
N THR A 77 -4.82 -5.91 9.38
CA THR A 77 -4.93 -5.55 10.80
C THR A 77 -4.80 -4.06 11.06
N GLY A 78 -4.42 -3.28 10.07
CA GLY A 78 -4.30 -1.83 10.24
C GLY A 78 -4.35 -1.10 8.91
N ILE A 79 -4.75 0.17 8.95
CA ILE A 79 -4.84 1.03 7.78
C ILE A 79 -4.21 2.38 8.13
N ILE A 80 -3.31 2.85 7.27
CA ILE A 80 -2.78 4.21 7.33
C ILE A 80 -3.32 4.95 6.13
N HIS A 81 -4.14 5.97 6.40
CA HIS A 81 -4.77 6.77 5.35
C HIS A 81 -4.01 8.08 5.18
N LEU A 82 -3.52 8.32 3.96
CA LEU A 82 -2.74 9.52 3.64
C LEU A 82 -3.48 10.48 2.70
#